data_d63999f02a1a8d481d28b9318e7e5886
#
_entry.id   d63999f02a1a8d481d28b9318e7e5886
#
_cell.length_a   1.000
_cell.length_b   1.000
_cell.length_c   1.000
_cell.angle_alpha   90.00
_cell.angle_beta   90.00
_cell.angle_gamma   90.00
#
_symmetry.space_group_name_H-M   'P 1'
#
loop_
_entity.id
_entity.type
_entity.pdbx_description
1 polymer ?
#
loop_
_entity_poly.entity_id
_entity_poly.type
_entity_poly.pdbx_seq_one_letter_code
_entity_poly.pdbx_strand_id
1 'polypeptide(L)'
;MFGGAVVFAPGAGGALTPVVTGYGDTTHFARPRIVVAPVGTFLWLPGYMEGTGNFNGEQLYLRVGDSWRDVDRDSWQNAMGRRLPKDLYAAKGIYPDYRKMIAITPLWDRNKDGNCCATGGRADVKLGLKGTTLVIEDLRVTRGEKAADSAQPKPSKE
;
A
#
# COMPACT_ATOMS: atom_id res chain seq x y z
N MET A 1 11.66 -16.06 2.21
CA MET A 1 12.51 -15.70 1.04
C MET A 1 12.58 -14.19 1.01
N PHE A 2 13.77 -13.58 0.89
CA PHE A 2 13.93 -12.13 0.81
C PHE A 2 14.10 -11.74 -0.65
N GLY A 3 13.43 -10.68 -1.06
CA GLY A 3 13.56 -10.10 -2.39
C GLY A 3 14.17 -8.70 -2.32
N GLY A 4 14.79 -8.27 -3.41
CA GLY A 4 15.30 -6.91 -3.55
C GLY A 4 14.99 -6.35 -4.92
N ALA A 5 14.88 -5.03 -5.02
CA ALA A 5 14.71 -4.32 -6.27
C ALA A 5 15.70 -3.16 -6.34
N VAL A 6 16.26 -2.94 -7.53
CA VAL A 6 17.06 -1.75 -7.84
C VAL A 6 16.40 -1.04 -9.01
N VAL A 7 16.13 0.25 -8.85
CA VAL A 7 15.61 1.09 -9.91
C VAL A 7 16.72 1.98 -10.44
N PHE A 8 16.91 1.96 -11.75
CA PHE A 8 17.88 2.78 -12.44
C PHE A 8 17.18 3.89 -13.21
N ALA A 9 17.78 5.05 -13.27
CA ALA A 9 17.37 6.14 -14.16
C ALA A 9 18.52 6.47 -15.15
N PRO A 10 18.19 6.97 -16.36
CA PRO A 10 19.19 7.49 -17.26
C PRO A 10 19.90 8.70 -16.62
N GLY A 11 21.20 8.62 -16.55
CA GLY A 11 22.08 9.73 -16.15
C GLY A 11 22.63 10.49 -17.36
N ALA A 12 23.47 11.45 -17.11
CA ALA A 12 24.18 12.18 -18.16
C ALA A 12 24.98 11.21 -19.04
N GLY A 13 24.89 11.37 -20.37
CA GLY A 13 25.58 10.49 -21.32
C GLY A 13 24.94 9.13 -21.52
N GLY A 14 23.72 8.88 -21.03
CA GLY A 14 22.98 7.62 -21.21
C GLY A 14 23.39 6.49 -20.27
N ALA A 15 24.31 6.74 -19.34
CA ALA A 15 24.64 5.77 -18.30
C ALA A 15 23.44 5.56 -17.36
N LEU A 16 23.19 4.29 -16.96
CA LEU A 16 22.17 3.98 -15.97
C LEU A 16 22.72 4.17 -14.54
N THR A 17 22.08 5.02 -13.78
CA THR A 17 22.46 5.29 -12.38
C THR A 17 21.40 4.72 -11.45
N PRO A 18 21.77 3.95 -10.41
CA PRO A 18 20.81 3.47 -9.43
C PRO A 18 20.24 4.65 -8.64
N VAL A 19 18.93 4.74 -8.58
CA VAL A 19 18.21 5.82 -7.89
C VAL A 19 17.51 5.35 -6.63
N VAL A 20 17.17 4.08 -6.57
CA VAL A 20 16.55 3.43 -5.41
C VAL A 20 17.00 2.00 -5.29
N THR A 21 17.24 1.57 -4.06
CA THR A 21 17.51 0.17 -3.71
C THR A 21 16.57 -0.20 -2.57
N GLY A 22 15.78 -1.25 -2.74
CA GLY A 22 14.85 -1.73 -1.74
C GLY A 22 15.05 -3.20 -1.41
N TYR A 23 14.89 -3.55 -0.15
CA TYR A 23 14.88 -4.92 0.36
C TYR A 23 13.62 -5.15 1.18
N GLY A 24 13.17 -6.39 1.26
CA GLY A 24 12.06 -6.77 2.12
C GLY A 24 11.64 -8.21 1.93
N ASP A 25 10.57 -8.59 2.61
CA ASP A 25 9.94 -9.89 2.49
C ASP A 25 9.15 -10.04 1.17
N THR A 26 9.30 -9.07 0.28
CA THR A 26 8.64 -9.08 -1.04
C THR A 26 9.31 -10.09 -1.95
N THR A 27 8.53 -11.03 -2.43
CA THR A 27 9.01 -12.07 -3.34
C THR A 27 8.90 -11.68 -4.80
N HIS A 28 7.93 -10.83 -5.12
CA HIS A 28 7.65 -10.39 -6.48
C HIS A 28 7.47 -8.88 -6.56
N PHE A 29 8.29 -8.23 -7.37
CA PHE A 29 8.11 -6.82 -7.74
C PHE A 29 7.50 -6.70 -9.13
N ALA A 30 6.48 -5.87 -9.27
CA ALA A 30 5.97 -5.45 -10.57
C ALA A 30 6.74 -4.22 -11.08
N ARG A 31 6.43 -3.80 -12.31
CA ARG A 31 7.09 -2.67 -12.96
C ARG A 31 6.95 -1.39 -12.13
N PRO A 32 8.07 -0.67 -11.87
CA PRO A 32 8.03 0.63 -11.19
C PRO A 32 7.14 1.64 -11.91
N ARG A 33 6.48 2.50 -11.15
CA ARG A 33 5.59 3.55 -11.68
C ARG A 33 5.88 4.89 -11.03
N ILE A 34 5.87 5.95 -11.82
CA ILE A 34 5.81 7.32 -11.30
C ILE A 34 4.34 7.67 -11.07
N VAL A 35 4.02 8.10 -9.86
CA VAL A 35 2.68 8.49 -9.45
C VAL A 35 2.69 9.95 -9.02
N VAL A 36 1.93 10.78 -9.73
CA VAL A 36 1.72 12.18 -9.34
C VAL A 36 0.45 12.26 -8.50
N ALA A 37 0.60 12.75 -7.28
CA ALA A 37 -0.46 12.91 -6.29
C ALA A 37 -0.55 14.38 -5.82
N PRO A 38 -1.65 14.80 -5.18
CA PRO A 38 -1.78 16.15 -4.64
C PRO A 38 -0.69 16.54 -3.63
N VAL A 39 -0.09 15.55 -2.96
CA VAL A 39 0.92 15.74 -1.91
C VAL A 39 2.36 15.60 -2.42
N GLY A 40 2.56 15.25 -3.69
CA GLY A 40 3.89 15.11 -4.29
C GLY A 40 3.97 14.04 -5.35
N THR A 41 5.18 13.82 -5.86
CA THR A 41 5.46 12.79 -6.86
C THR A 41 6.14 11.60 -6.19
N PHE A 42 5.59 10.42 -6.42
CA PHE A 42 6.10 9.18 -5.87
C PHE A 42 6.71 8.30 -6.97
N LEU A 43 7.73 7.55 -6.61
CA LEU A 43 8.15 6.33 -7.29
C LEU A 43 7.53 5.17 -6.49
N TRP A 44 6.64 4.43 -7.11
CA TRP A 44 5.97 3.28 -6.52
C TRP A 44 6.49 1.99 -7.16
N LEU A 45 6.96 1.09 -6.33
CA LEU A 45 7.35 -0.26 -6.69
C LEU A 45 6.29 -1.21 -6.15
N PRO A 46 5.30 -1.60 -6.95
CA PRO A 46 4.32 -2.60 -6.52
C PRO A 46 5.03 -3.91 -6.23
N GLY A 47 4.64 -4.55 -5.14
CA GLY A 47 5.21 -5.81 -4.74
C GLY A 47 4.23 -6.64 -3.93
N TYR A 48 4.41 -7.95 -3.96
CA TYR A 48 3.58 -8.88 -3.20
C TYR A 48 4.44 -9.87 -2.46
N MET A 49 3.95 -10.30 -1.32
CA MET A 49 4.47 -11.44 -0.60
C MET A 49 3.69 -12.70 -0.99
N GLU A 50 4.37 -13.82 -1.12
CA GLU A 50 3.70 -15.11 -1.32
C GLU A 50 2.95 -15.54 -0.05
N GLY A 51 1.87 -16.28 -0.25
CA GLY A 51 1.08 -16.87 0.82
C GLY A 51 -0.41 -16.57 0.69
N THR A 52 -1.19 -17.14 1.59
CA THR A 52 -2.67 -17.01 1.61
C THR A 52 -3.14 -15.58 1.94
N GLY A 53 -2.25 -14.69 2.26
CA GLY A 53 -2.54 -13.31 2.66
C GLY A 53 -2.47 -12.29 1.53
N ASN A 54 -1.73 -12.56 0.47
CA ASN A 54 -1.45 -11.61 -0.60
C ASN A 54 -1.11 -10.21 -0.03
N PHE A 55 -0.16 -10.21 0.92
CA PHE A 55 0.23 -8.99 1.62
C PHE A 55 0.98 -8.06 0.68
N ASN A 56 0.71 -6.77 0.79
CA ASN A 56 1.39 -5.76 0.02
C ASN A 56 2.85 -5.64 0.48
N GLY A 57 3.76 -6.07 -0.37
CA GLY A 57 5.21 -5.89 -0.20
C GLY A 57 5.75 -4.70 -0.98
N GLU A 58 4.89 -3.76 -1.36
CA GLU A 58 5.24 -2.59 -2.16
C GLU A 58 6.24 -1.67 -1.45
N GLN A 59 6.96 -0.90 -2.23
CA GLN A 59 7.82 0.17 -1.74
C GLN A 59 7.40 1.50 -2.38
N LEU A 60 7.52 2.57 -1.63
CA LEU A 60 7.11 3.90 -2.03
C LEU A 60 8.19 4.91 -1.67
N TYR A 61 8.55 5.74 -2.62
CA TYR A 61 9.55 6.80 -2.43
C TYR A 61 8.98 8.13 -2.87
N LEU A 62 9.20 9.16 -2.07
CA LEU A 62 8.81 10.54 -2.37
C LEU A 62 9.96 11.26 -3.07
N ARG A 63 9.66 11.98 -4.14
CA ARG A 63 10.62 12.88 -4.79
C ARG A 63 10.81 14.14 -3.94
N VAL A 64 12.05 14.41 -3.54
CA VAL A 64 12.44 15.63 -2.82
C VAL A 64 13.63 16.23 -3.55
N GLY A 65 13.39 17.32 -4.28
CA GLY A 65 14.37 17.85 -5.23
C GLY A 65 14.72 16.82 -6.29
N ASP A 66 15.99 16.51 -6.43
CA ASP A 66 16.50 15.51 -7.39
C ASP A 66 16.68 14.11 -6.78
N SER A 67 16.25 13.93 -5.54
CA SER A 67 16.43 12.67 -4.80
C SER A 67 15.09 11.98 -4.53
N TRP A 68 15.17 10.68 -4.29
CA TRP A 68 14.05 9.85 -3.82
C TRP A 68 14.27 9.50 -2.36
N ARG A 69 13.26 9.70 -1.52
CA ARG A 69 13.29 9.36 -0.09
C ARG A 69 12.25 8.30 0.20
N ASP A 70 12.64 7.31 0.98
CA ASP A 70 11.74 6.26 1.44
C ASP A 70 10.55 6.84 2.20
N VAL A 71 9.37 6.26 1.97
CA VAL A 71 8.12 6.66 2.60
C VAL A 71 7.70 5.60 3.60
N ASP A 72 7.52 6.02 4.85
CA ASP A 72 6.93 5.19 5.89
C ASP A 72 5.45 4.92 5.56
N ARG A 73 5.19 3.68 5.13
CA ARG A 73 3.87 3.16 4.75
C ARG A 73 3.16 2.45 5.89
N ASP A 74 3.88 2.07 6.93
CA ASP A 74 3.37 1.18 7.97
C ASP A 74 2.68 1.95 9.09
N SER A 75 3.14 3.17 9.37
CA SER A 75 2.60 4.01 10.43
C SER A 75 1.10 4.28 10.31
N TRP A 76 0.58 4.52 9.09
CA TRP A 76 -0.85 4.76 8.91
C TRP A 76 -1.68 3.48 9.09
N GLN A 77 -1.17 2.32 8.68
CA GLN A 77 -1.83 1.02 8.87
C GLN A 77 -1.94 0.68 10.36
N ASN A 78 -0.85 0.89 11.10
CA ASN A 78 -0.83 0.75 12.55
C ASN A 78 -1.79 1.73 13.23
N ALA A 79 -1.85 2.97 12.75
CA ALA A 79 -2.79 3.97 13.25
C ALA A 79 -4.25 3.60 12.94
N MET A 80 -4.53 3.04 11.78
CA MET A 80 -5.85 2.52 11.41
C MET A 80 -6.28 1.41 12.39
N GLY A 81 -5.42 0.44 12.64
CA GLY A 81 -5.72 -0.65 13.58
C GLY A 81 -6.15 -0.16 14.97
N ARG A 82 -5.56 0.94 15.43
CA ARG A 82 -5.94 1.56 16.72
C ARG A 82 -7.25 2.36 16.69
N ARG A 83 -7.69 2.79 15.51
CA ARG A 83 -8.93 3.58 15.32
C ARG A 83 -10.14 2.73 14.96
N LEU A 84 -9.93 1.49 14.53
CA LEU A 84 -11.03 0.58 14.22
C LEU A 84 -11.80 0.20 15.49
N PRO A 85 -13.11 -0.10 15.38
CA PRO A 85 -13.87 -0.74 16.45
C PRO A 85 -13.16 -2.00 16.93
N LYS A 86 -13.26 -2.29 18.24
CA LYS A 86 -12.49 -3.39 18.88
C LYS A 86 -12.81 -4.77 18.31
N ASP A 87 -14.00 -4.96 17.80
CA ASP A 87 -14.48 -6.20 17.16
C ASP A 87 -14.01 -6.36 15.71
N LEU A 88 -13.41 -5.31 15.12
CA LEU A 88 -12.96 -5.32 13.73
C LEU A 88 -11.43 -5.25 13.62
N TYR A 89 -10.90 -5.80 12.54
CA TYR A 89 -9.48 -5.65 12.19
C TYR A 89 -9.27 -5.74 10.68
N ALA A 90 -8.23 -5.12 10.18
CA ALA A 90 -7.72 -5.32 8.83
C ALA A 90 -6.60 -6.35 8.88
N ALA A 91 -6.72 -7.46 8.16
CA ALA A 91 -5.72 -8.51 8.15
C ALA A 91 -4.87 -8.50 6.89
N LYS A 92 -5.50 -8.27 5.75
CA LYS A 92 -4.90 -8.37 4.43
C LYS A 92 -5.74 -7.61 3.40
N GLY A 93 -5.21 -7.47 2.18
CA GLY A 93 -5.98 -6.83 1.11
C GLY A 93 -6.15 -5.32 1.31
N ILE A 94 -5.11 -4.66 1.80
CA ILE A 94 -5.08 -3.20 1.86
C ILE A 94 -4.68 -2.69 0.48
N TYR A 95 -5.55 -1.92 -0.17
CA TYR A 95 -5.36 -1.42 -1.53
C TYR A 95 -5.23 0.10 -1.56
N PRO A 96 -4.01 0.65 -1.48
CA PRO A 96 -3.80 2.08 -1.63
C PRO A 96 -3.85 2.51 -3.09
N ASP A 97 -4.53 3.61 -3.36
CA ASP A 97 -4.43 4.40 -4.59
C ASP A 97 -3.67 5.69 -4.25
N TYR A 98 -2.37 5.66 -4.45
CA TYR A 98 -1.51 6.80 -4.13
C TYR A 98 -1.77 8.02 -5.01
N ARG A 99 -2.34 7.86 -6.21
CA ARG A 99 -2.73 9.00 -7.05
C ARG A 99 -3.83 9.82 -6.42
N LYS A 100 -4.78 9.14 -5.77
CA LYS A 100 -5.92 9.78 -5.09
C LYS A 100 -5.68 9.98 -3.60
N MET A 101 -4.59 9.43 -3.07
CA MET A 101 -4.29 9.41 -1.64
C MET A 101 -5.43 8.80 -0.83
N ILE A 102 -5.91 7.63 -1.26
CA ILE A 102 -6.93 6.85 -0.57
C ILE A 102 -6.50 5.40 -0.44
N ALA A 103 -7.06 4.70 0.54
CA ALA A 103 -6.92 3.25 0.63
C ALA A 103 -8.26 2.63 1.01
N ILE A 104 -8.48 1.41 0.53
CA ILE A 104 -9.66 0.60 0.86
C ILE A 104 -9.16 -0.72 1.43
N THR A 105 -9.77 -1.19 2.51
CA THR A 105 -9.46 -2.50 3.06
C THR A 105 -10.72 -3.19 3.55
N PRO A 106 -10.89 -4.49 3.26
CA PRO A 106 -11.92 -5.29 3.90
C PRO A 106 -11.61 -5.43 5.40
N LEU A 107 -12.65 -5.55 6.19
CA LEU A 107 -12.57 -5.71 7.64
C LEU A 107 -13.07 -7.07 8.05
N TRP A 108 -12.32 -7.71 8.93
CA TRP A 108 -12.68 -8.98 9.59
C TRP A 108 -13.37 -8.70 10.91
N ASP A 109 -14.46 -9.44 11.16
CA ASP A 109 -15.07 -9.53 12.48
C ASP A 109 -14.33 -10.56 13.32
N ARG A 110 -13.74 -10.14 14.45
CA ARG A 110 -12.94 -11.01 15.33
C ARG A 110 -13.74 -12.16 15.92
N ASN A 111 -15.05 -12.04 15.99
CA ASN A 111 -15.94 -13.00 16.62
C ASN A 111 -16.52 -14.01 15.63
N LYS A 112 -16.47 -13.73 14.33
CA LYS A 112 -17.13 -14.52 13.29
C LYS A 112 -16.18 -15.02 12.21
N ASP A 113 -15.18 -14.22 11.84
CA ASP A 113 -14.41 -14.45 10.64
C ASP A 113 -13.20 -15.36 10.92
N GLY A 114 -13.08 -16.40 10.10
CA GLY A 114 -11.82 -17.14 9.98
C GLY A 114 -10.86 -16.47 8.99
N ASN A 115 -9.78 -17.17 8.64
CA ASN A 115 -8.72 -16.63 7.76
C ASN A 115 -9.16 -16.30 6.33
N CYS A 116 -10.27 -16.86 5.83
CA CYS A 116 -10.60 -16.76 4.40
C CYS A 116 -11.41 -15.50 4.03
N CYS A 117 -12.35 -15.10 4.88
CA CYS A 117 -13.46 -14.28 4.40
C CYS A 117 -13.76 -13.14 5.37
N ALA A 118 -13.63 -11.92 4.90
CA ALA A 118 -13.96 -10.73 5.68
C ALA A 118 -15.46 -10.47 5.62
N THR A 119 -16.15 -10.48 6.76
CA THR A 119 -17.58 -10.12 6.88
C THR A 119 -17.82 -8.86 7.71
N GLY A 120 -16.78 -8.32 8.36
CA GLY A 120 -16.88 -7.15 9.23
C GLY A 120 -17.18 -5.83 8.49
N GLY A 121 -17.04 -5.83 7.15
CA GLY A 121 -17.31 -4.65 6.35
C GLY A 121 -16.07 -4.11 5.63
N ARG A 122 -15.98 -2.77 5.54
CA ARG A 122 -14.93 -2.07 4.80
C ARG A 122 -14.48 -0.82 5.56
N ALA A 123 -13.19 -0.54 5.50
CA ALA A 123 -12.64 0.76 5.85
C ALA A 123 -12.23 1.53 4.59
N ASP A 124 -12.68 2.77 4.48
CA ASP A 124 -12.25 3.75 3.49
C ASP A 124 -11.35 4.76 4.20
N VAL A 125 -10.12 4.89 3.74
CA VAL A 125 -9.09 5.71 4.38
C VAL A 125 -8.69 6.82 3.43
N LYS A 126 -8.72 8.07 3.90
CA LYS A 126 -8.07 9.19 3.23
C LYS A 126 -6.67 9.34 3.81
N LEU A 127 -5.68 9.30 2.93
CA LEU A 127 -4.27 9.41 3.28
C LEU A 127 -3.78 10.84 3.10
N GLY A 128 -2.87 11.26 3.97
CA GLY A 128 -2.07 12.46 3.82
C GLY A 128 -0.59 12.11 3.93
N LEU A 129 0.26 13.13 3.78
CA LEU A 129 1.69 12.99 3.92
C LEU A 129 2.21 14.02 4.92
N LYS A 130 3.00 13.55 5.89
CA LYS A 130 3.67 14.40 6.89
C LYS A 130 5.17 14.10 6.86
N GLY A 131 5.92 15.01 6.23
CA GLY A 131 7.31 14.70 5.87
C GLY A 131 7.36 13.55 4.87
N THR A 132 7.94 12.42 5.24
CA THR A 132 7.94 11.19 4.46
C THR A 132 7.07 10.09 5.07
N THR A 133 6.17 10.42 6.00
CA THR A 133 5.29 9.45 6.66
C THR A 133 3.86 9.60 6.13
N LEU A 134 3.26 8.50 5.68
CA LEU A 134 1.83 8.46 5.37
C LEU A 134 1.02 8.52 6.66
N VAL A 135 0.01 9.37 6.67
CA VAL A 135 -0.89 9.57 7.82
C VAL A 135 -2.35 9.42 7.40
N ILE A 136 -3.21 9.10 8.35
CA ILE A 136 -4.66 9.06 8.14
C ILE A 136 -5.22 10.46 8.34
N GLU A 137 -5.80 11.07 7.30
CA GLU A 137 -6.59 12.30 7.40
C GLU A 137 -8.05 12.01 7.78
N ASP A 138 -8.65 10.99 7.15
CA ASP A 138 -10.02 10.55 7.46
C ASP A 138 -10.12 9.02 7.42
N LEU A 139 -11.01 8.46 8.23
CA LEU A 139 -11.26 7.02 8.31
C LEU A 139 -12.77 6.80 8.45
N ARG A 140 -13.35 6.12 7.49
CA ARG A 140 -14.76 5.71 7.50
C ARG A 140 -14.87 4.21 7.55
N VAL A 141 -15.70 3.71 8.44
CA VAL A 141 -15.97 2.27 8.59
C VAL A 141 -17.41 2.02 8.18
N THR A 142 -17.58 1.17 7.16
CA THR A 142 -18.90 0.66 6.74
C THR A 142 -18.99 -0.79 7.17
N ARG A 143 -19.94 -1.12 8.03
CA ARG A 143 -20.23 -2.49 8.45
C ARG A 143 -21.17 -3.16 7.45
N GLY A 144 -21.03 -4.46 7.22
CA GLY A 144 -21.96 -5.21 6.36
C GLY A 144 -21.35 -6.48 5.76
N GLU A 145 -22.20 -7.42 5.44
CA GLU A 145 -21.83 -8.76 4.94
C GLU A 145 -21.30 -8.77 3.48
N LYS A 146 -21.53 -7.73 2.69
CA LYS A 146 -21.23 -7.68 1.25
C LYS A 146 -19.97 -6.91 0.84
N ALA A 147 -19.12 -6.48 1.78
CA ALA A 147 -17.97 -5.61 1.45
C ALA A 147 -16.79 -6.36 0.82
N ALA A 148 -16.74 -7.67 0.91
CA ALA A 148 -15.60 -8.47 0.45
C ALA A 148 -15.53 -8.64 -1.08
N ASP A 149 -16.67 -8.62 -1.78
CA ASP A 149 -16.72 -8.98 -3.21
C ASP A 149 -16.46 -7.80 -4.18
N SER A 150 -16.53 -6.55 -3.69
CA SER A 150 -16.41 -5.38 -4.58
C SER A 150 -15.01 -4.75 -4.64
N ALA A 151 -14.03 -5.28 -3.91
CA ALA A 151 -12.74 -4.62 -3.72
C ALA A 151 -11.55 -5.23 -4.50
N GLN A 152 -11.78 -6.22 -5.36
CA GLN A 152 -10.71 -6.70 -6.24
C GLN A 152 -10.75 -5.98 -7.59
N PRO A 153 -9.87 -5.00 -7.83
CA PRO A 153 -9.52 -4.68 -9.21
C PRO A 153 -8.80 -5.90 -9.79
N LYS A 154 -9.39 -6.53 -10.80
CA LYS A 154 -8.70 -7.57 -11.57
C LYS A 154 -7.37 -6.99 -12.06
N PRO A 155 -6.24 -7.72 -11.92
CA PRO A 155 -5.01 -7.29 -12.56
C PRO A 155 -5.28 -7.22 -14.04
N SER A 156 -5.10 -6.04 -14.63
CA SER A 156 -5.08 -5.85 -16.06
C SER A 156 -3.96 -6.71 -16.63
N LYS A 157 -4.36 -7.72 -17.39
CA LYS A 157 -3.44 -8.48 -18.24
C LYS A 157 -3.03 -7.55 -19.38
N GLU A 158 -1.83 -7.04 -19.33
CA GLU A 158 -1.05 -6.54 -20.47
C GLU A 158 0.33 -7.19 -20.43
#